data_34c3d0f54f2feeffd2c1c38682253335
#
_entry.id   34c3d0f54f2feeffd2c1c38682253335
#
_cell.length_a   1.000
_cell.length_b   1.000
_cell.length_c   1.000
_cell.angle_alpha   90.00
_cell.angle_beta   90.00
_cell.angle_gamma   90.00
#
_symmetry.space_group_name_H-M   'P 1'
#
loop_
_entity.id
_entity.type
_entity.pdbx_description
1 polymer ?
#
loop_
_entity_poly.entity_id
_entity_poly.type
_entity_poly.pdbx_seq_one_letter_code
_entity_poly.pdbx_strand_id
1 'polypeptide(L)' 'ASEGISFQSILDDVRLNNALSAIQTTVKPISEIARENGYKCPSRFTERFHNRFKITPRELRKASRE' A
#
# COMPACT_ATOMS: atom_id res chain seq x y z
N ALA A 1 20.39 -13.31 11.81
CA ALA A 1 20.05 -12.90 11.44
C ALA A 1 19.24 -11.96 10.63
N SER A 2 19.65 -10.93 10.61
CA SER A 2 19.00 -9.99 9.87
C SER A 2 18.85 -10.36 8.47
N GLU A 3 19.22 -11.47 8.15
CA GLU A 3 19.15 -11.86 6.80
C GLU A 3 17.77 -11.74 6.25
N GLY A 4 16.80 -11.63 7.00
CA GLY A 4 15.47 -11.51 6.46
C GLY A 4 15.15 -10.16 5.87
N ILE A 5 16.00 -9.19 6.08
CA ILE A 5 15.67 -7.84 5.63
C ILE A 5 16.45 -7.49 4.38
N SER A 6 15.74 -7.35 3.27
CA SER A 6 16.37 -6.96 2.03
C SER A 6 16.07 -5.50 1.76
N PHE A 7 16.84 -4.92 0.88
CA PHE A 7 16.64 -3.55 0.47
C PHE A 7 15.25 -3.36 -0.12
N GLN A 8 14.78 -4.34 -0.87
CA GLN A 8 13.46 -4.24 -1.48
C GLN A 8 12.35 -4.27 -0.45
N SER A 9 12.54 -5.02 0.63
CA SER A 9 11.54 -5.02 1.68
C SER A 9 11.38 -3.65 2.29
N ILE A 10 12.49 -2.95 2.48
CA ILE A 10 12.44 -1.61 3.05
C ILE A 10 11.73 -0.67 2.08
N LEU A 11 12.00 -0.79 0.79
CA LEU A 11 11.33 0.03 -0.19
C LEU A 11 9.84 -0.24 -0.21
N ASP A 12 9.46 -1.50 -0.14
CA ASP A 12 8.04 -1.84 -0.12
C ASP A 12 7.35 -1.23 1.09
N ASP A 13 8.00 -1.29 2.24
CA ASP A 13 7.42 -0.71 3.44
C ASP A 13 7.19 0.80 3.27
N VAL A 14 8.17 1.50 2.74
CA VAL A 14 8.03 2.93 2.51
C VAL A 14 6.89 3.22 1.54
N ARG A 15 6.86 2.47 0.45
CA ARG A 15 5.81 2.66 -0.55
C ARG A 15 4.43 2.38 0.02
N LEU A 16 4.32 1.31 0.79
CA LEU A 16 3.02 0.95 1.35
C LEU A 16 2.59 1.95 2.41
N ASN A 17 3.52 2.46 3.20
CA ASN A 17 3.19 3.49 4.18
C ASN A 17 2.74 4.77 3.51
N ASN A 18 3.39 5.16 2.42
CA ASN A 18 2.97 6.34 1.68
C ASN A 18 1.58 6.14 1.09
N ALA A 19 1.32 4.95 0.58
CA ALA A 19 0.00 4.65 0.03
C ALA A 19 -1.06 4.66 1.12
N LEU A 20 -0.73 4.13 2.28
CA LEU A 20 -1.66 4.13 3.40
C LEU A 20 -2.09 5.55 3.73
N SER A 21 -1.12 6.44 3.83
CA SER A 21 -1.41 7.84 4.11
C SER A 21 -2.28 8.45 3.02
N ALA A 22 -1.95 8.20 1.77
CA ALA A 22 -2.71 8.74 0.66
C ALA A 22 -4.15 8.24 0.67
N ILE A 23 -4.35 6.97 1.00
CA ILE A 23 -5.68 6.42 1.06
C ILE A 23 -6.51 7.13 2.13
N GLN A 24 -5.89 7.49 3.23
CA GLN A 24 -6.59 8.11 4.33
C GLN A 24 -6.77 9.61 4.16
N THR A 25 -5.90 10.26 3.41
CA THR A 25 -5.92 11.72 3.33
C THR A 25 -6.38 12.26 1.99
N THR A 26 -6.51 11.43 0.98
CA THR A 26 -6.94 11.89 -0.33
C THR A 26 -8.10 11.04 -0.82
N VAL A 27 -8.73 11.50 -1.89
CA VAL A 27 -9.84 10.74 -2.51
C VAL A 27 -9.41 10.09 -3.81
N LYS A 28 -8.11 10.00 -4.04
CA LYS A 28 -7.62 9.40 -5.27
C LYS A 28 -8.02 7.92 -5.34
N PRO A 29 -8.29 7.41 -6.55
CA PRO A 29 -8.58 5.98 -6.66
C PRO A 29 -7.38 5.14 -6.28
N ILE A 30 -7.66 3.94 -5.79
CA ILE A 30 -6.60 3.06 -5.35
C ILE A 30 -5.61 2.76 -6.48
N SER A 31 -6.12 2.60 -7.69
CA SER A 31 -5.24 2.32 -8.83
C SER A 31 -4.25 3.45 -9.06
N GLU A 32 -4.67 4.67 -8.89
CA GLU A 32 -3.77 5.80 -9.08
C GLU A 32 -2.73 5.86 -7.97
N ILE A 33 -3.16 5.59 -6.75
CA ILE A 33 -2.23 5.56 -5.63
C ILE A 33 -1.17 4.48 -5.86
N ALA A 34 -1.58 3.33 -6.35
CA ALA A 34 -0.64 2.26 -6.64
C ALA A 34 0.39 2.70 -7.68
N ARG A 35 -0.07 3.35 -8.73
CA ARG A 35 0.84 3.80 -9.79
C ARG A 35 1.82 4.85 -9.27
N GLU A 36 1.34 5.76 -8.47
CA GLU A 36 2.21 6.79 -7.93
C GLU A 36 3.28 6.23 -7.03
N ASN A 37 3.02 5.07 -6.44
CA ASN A 37 3.99 4.43 -5.57
C ASN A 37 4.83 3.38 -6.28
N GLY A 38 4.77 3.33 -7.59
CA GLY A 38 5.67 2.49 -8.35
C GLY A 38 5.15 1.09 -8.65
N TYR A 39 3.89 0.83 -8.41
CA TYR A 39 3.32 -0.48 -8.72
C TYR A 39 2.70 -0.45 -10.10
N LYS A 40 3.06 -1.42 -10.92
CA LYS A 40 2.54 -1.46 -12.27
C LYS A 40 1.10 -1.96 -12.33
N CYS A 41 0.72 -2.82 -11.39
CA CYS A 41 -0.62 -3.39 -11.37
C CYS A 41 -1.29 -3.10 -10.05
N PRO A 42 -2.54 -2.62 -10.07
CA PRO A 42 -3.26 -2.44 -8.82
C PRO A 42 -3.43 -3.74 -8.03
N SER A 43 -3.54 -4.86 -8.74
CA SER A 43 -3.68 -6.16 -8.07
C SER A 43 -2.44 -6.46 -7.23
N ARG A 44 -1.27 -6.22 -7.80
CA ARG A 44 -0.02 -6.47 -7.08
C ARG A 44 0.06 -5.57 -5.85
N PHE A 45 -0.32 -4.32 -6.01
CA PHE A 45 -0.32 -3.38 -4.90
C PHE A 45 -1.27 -3.86 -3.80
N THR A 46 -2.47 -4.26 -4.18
CA THR A 46 -3.46 -4.72 -3.20
C THR A 46 -2.95 -5.92 -2.44
N GLU A 47 -2.33 -6.85 -3.15
CA GLU A 47 -1.79 -8.05 -2.50
C GLU A 47 -0.72 -7.70 -1.49
N ARG A 48 0.23 -6.84 -1.88
CA ARG A 48 1.29 -6.43 -0.98
C ARG A 48 0.74 -5.67 0.22
N PHE A 49 -0.20 -4.79 -0.04
CA PHE A 49 -0.81 -3.99 1.02
C PHE A 49 -1.49 -4.90 2.03
N HIS A 50 -2.25 -5.87 1.54
CA HIS A 50 -2.96 -6.79 2.43
C HIS A 50 -1.99 -7.62 3.25
N ASN A 51 -0.90 -8.06 2.63
CA ASN A 51 0.09 -8.84 3.36
C ASN A 51 0.76 -8.01 4.46
N ARG A 52 0.93 -6.73 4.21
CA ARG A 52 1.63 -5.87 5.17
C ARG A 52 0.71 -5.42 6.30
N PHE A 53 -0.50 -5.00 5.97
CA PHE A 53 -1.40 -4.40 6.93
C PHE A 53 -2.58 -5.28 7.31
N LYS A 54 -2.73 -6.42 6.67
CA LYS A 54 -3.82 -7.36 6.93
C LYS A 54 -5.19 -6.78 6.60
N ILE A 55 -5.21 -5.77 5.75
CA ILE A 55 -6.44 -5.16 5.28
C ILE A 55 -6.18 -4.64 3.87
N THR A 56 -7.18 -4.69 3.01
CA THR A 56 -7.02 -4.20 1.65
C THR A 56 -7.15 -2.68 1.62
N PRO A 57 -6.57 -2.04 0.60
CA PRO A 57 -6.72 -0.58 0.49
C PRO A 57 -8.17 -0.15 0.38
N ARG A 58 -8.98 -0.96 -0.31
CA ARG A 58 -10.39 -0.66 -0.46
C ARG A 58 -11.11 -0.69 0.87
N GLU A 59 -10.84 -1.71 1.66
CA GLU A 59 -11.46 -1.84 2.97
C GLU A 59 -11.01 -0.73 3.89
N LEU A 60 -9.75 -0.37 3.82
CA LEU A 60 -9.23 0.71 4.64
C LEU A 60 -9.95 2.01 4.32
N ARG A 61 -10.12 2.30 3.04
CA ARG A 61 -10.80 3.53 2.62
C ARG A 61 -12.23 3.53 3.09
N LYS A 62 -12.89 2.39 2.98
CA LYS A 62 -14.27 2.29 3.43
C LYS A 62 -14.38 2.56 4.93
N ALA A 63 -13.45 2.01 5.70
CA ALA A 63 -13.45 2.22 7.14
C ALA A 63 -13.15 3.68 7.48
N SER A 64 -12.27 4.31 6.72
CA SER A 64 -11.88 5.69 6.99
C SER A 64 -12.99 6.66 6.69
N ARG A 65 -13.93 6.30 5.85
CA ARG A 65 -15.00 7.21 5.48
C ARG A 65 -16.07 7.30 6.55
N GLU A 66 -16.02 6.42 7.49
CA GLU A 66 -16.98 6.50 8.59
C GLU A 66 -16.87 7.80 9.37
#